data_14efcf79aed9a6fc4b7f2e99068064f1
#
_entry.id   14efcf79aed9a6fc4b7f2e99068064f1
#
_cell.length_a   1.000
_cell.length_b   1.000
_cell.length_c   1.000
_cell.angle_alpha   90.00
_cell.angle_beta   90.00
_cell.angle_gamma   90.00
#
_symmetry.space_group_name_H-M   'P 1'
#
loop_
_entity.id
_entity.type
_entity.pdbx_description
1 polymer ?
#
loop_
_entity_poly.entity_id
_entity_poly.type
_entity_poly.pdbx_seq_one_letter_code
_entity_poly.pdbx_strand_id
1 'polypeptide(L)' 'MTTVVVIKGSIKSITFHSQQNGFTVMRLNDIESKKVVVVTGTFPALQPGETIAVEGDWGSHPKYGKQFQAKSF' A
#
# COMPACT_ATOMS: atom_id res chain seq x y z
N MET A 1 5.84 6.20 22.48
CA MET A 1 4.49 6.12 21.89
C MET A 1 4.62 5.97 20.38
N THR A 2 4.05 4.93 19.84
CA THR A 2 4.19 4.65 18.41
C THR A 2 3.07 5.37 17.64
N THR A 3 3.44 6.19 16.67
CA THR A 3 2.45 6.85 15.82
C THR A 3 2.11 5.91 14.67
N VAL A 4 0.84 5.60 14.54
CA VAL A 4 0.34 4.77 13.45
C VAL A 4 -0.18 5.68 12.35
N VAL A 5 0.29 5.47 11.13
CA VAL A 5 -0.20 6.19 9.96
C VAL A 5 -1.20 5.30 9.23
N VAL A 6 -2.35 5.85 8.90
CA VAL A 6 -3.39 5.15 8.17
C VAL A 6 -3.59 5.85 6.83
N ILE A 7 -3.60 5.07 5.75
CA ILE A 7 -3.91 5.57 4.42
C ILE A 7 -5.13 4.82 3.91
N LYS A 8 -6.12 5.57 3.43
CA LYS A 8 -7.31 4.99 2.84
C LYS A 8 -7.42 5.43 1.39
N GLY A 9 -7.70 4.48 0.52
CA GLY A 9 -7.81 4.80 -0.89
C GLY A 9 -8.28 3.63 -1.73
N SER A 10 -8.40 3.87 -3.02
CA SER A 10 -8.77 2.83 -3.98
C SER A 10 -7.53 2.30 -4.68
N ILE A 11 -7.50 1.00 -4.93
CA ILE A 11 -6.40 0.36 -5.62
C ILE A 11 -6.46 0.75 -7.09
N LYS A 12 -5.42 1.46 -7.56
CA LYS A 12 -5.31 1.84 -8.96
C LYS A 12 -4.78 0.67 -9.79
N SER A 13 -3.74 0.03 -9.32
CA SER A 13 -3.14 -1.12 -9.98
C SER A 13 -2.33 -1.93 -8.99
N ILE A 14 -2.16 -3.21 -9.30
CA ILE A 14 -1.29 -4.09 -8.52
C ILE A 14 -0.07 -4.37 -9.39
N THR A 15 1.09 -3.92 -8.93
CA THR A 15 2.34 -4.07 -9.66
C THR A 15 2.90 -5.48 -9.50
N PHE A 16 2.76 -6.04 -8.30
CA PHE A 16 3.29 -7.36 -7.99
C PHE A 16 2.49 -7.99 -6.85
N HIS A 17 2.26 -9.29 -6.95
CA HIS A 17 1.64 -10.06 -5.88
C HIS A 17 2.22 -11.47 -5.88
N SER A 18 2.80 -11.87 -4.76
CA SER A 18 3.33 -13.22 -4.59
C SER A 18 2.26 -14.14 -4.01
N GLN A 19 1.93 -15.19 -4.72
CA GLN A 19 0.97 -16.16 -4.23
C GLN A 19 1.53 -17.02 -3.09
N GLN A 20 2.85 -17.10 -2.97
CA GLN A 20 3.48 -17.93 -1.96
C GLN A 20 3.42 -17.31 -0.57
N ASN A 21 3.72 -16.02 -0.46
CA ASN A 21 3.79 -15.35 0.83
C ASN A 21 2.87 -14.15 0.96
N GLY A 22 2.14 -13.80 -0.11
CA GLY A 22 1.21 -12.69 -0.09
C GLY A 22 1.86 -11.31 -0.22
N PHE A 23 3.16 -11.25 -0.44
CA PHE A 23 3.82 -9.95 -0.61
C PHE A 23 3.26 -9.24 -1.83
N THR A 24 2.85 -8.00 -1.63
CA THR A 24 2.16 -7.22 -2.65
C THR A 24 2.78 -5.84 -2.76
N VAL A 25 2.95 -5.39 -4.00
CA VAL A 25 3.30 -4.00 -4.33
C VAL A 25 2.17 -3.44 -5.17
N MET A 26 1.55 -2.37 -4.70
CA MET A 26 0.40 -1.79 -5.40
C MET A 26 0.46 -0.28 -5.40
N ARG A 27 -0.31 0.30 -6.32
CA ARG A 27 -0.53 1.74 -6.37
C ARG A 27 -1.92 2.03 -5.85
N LEU A 28 -1.99 2.92 -4.86
CA LEU A 28 -3.21 3.29 -4.20
C LEU A 28 -3.51 4.77 -4.45
N ASN A 29 -4.74 5.07 -4.85
CA ASN A 29 -5.19 6.45 -4.93
C ASN A 29 -5.61 6.90 -3.54
N ASP A 30 -4.76 7.69 -2.88
CA ASP A 30 -5.04 8.21 -1.55
C ASP A 30 -6.20 9.19 -1.60
N ILE A 31 -7.24 8.94 -0.83
CA ILE A 31 -8.43 9.77 -0.82
C ILE A 31 -8.13 11.17 -0.30
N GLU A 32 -7.27 11.28 0.70
CA GLU A 32 -6.97 12.59 1.31
C GLU A 32 -6.09 13.45 0.42
N SER A 33 -4.96 12.93 -0.02
CA SER A 33 -4.02 13.72 -0.83
C SER A 33 -4.37 13.74 -2.30
N LYS A 34 -5.22 12.80 -2.74
CA LYS A 34 -5.59 12.60 -4.14
C LYS A 34 -4.38 12.29 -5.02
N LYS A 35 -3.34 11.71 -4.41
CA LYS A 35 -2.12 11.31 -5.09
C LYS A 35 -2.01 9.80 -5.08
N VAL A 36 -1.23 9.28 -6.04
CA VAL A 36 -0.93 7.85 -6.10
C VAL A 36 0.20 7.55 -5.12
N VAL A 37 -0.04 6.58 -4.25
CA VAL A 37 0.94 6.14 -3.25
C VAL A 37 1.31 4.70 -3.56
N VAL A 38 2.60 4.39 -3.54
CA VAL A 38 3.07 3.01 -3.65
C VAL A 38 2.97 2.37 -2.27
N VAL A 39 2.23 1.28 -2.18
CA VAL A 39 2.02 0.54 -0.93
C VAL A 39 2.62 -0.84 -1.05
N THR A 40 3.43 -1.22 -0.08
CA THR A 40 4.00 -2.57 0.00
C THR A 40 3.55 -3.24 1.29
N GLY A 41 3.40 -4.55 1.25
CA GLY A 41 3.01 -5.31 2.43
C GLY A 41 2.51 -6.68 2.06
N THR A 42 1.97 -7.39 3.06
CA THR A 42 1.39 -8.71 2.87
C THR A 42 -0.12 -8.57 2.83
N PHE A 43 -0.70 -8.98 1.71
CA PHE A 43 -2.14 -8.85 1.48
C PHE A 43 -2.69 -10.12 0.83
N PRO A 44 -4.00 -10.39 1.01
CA PRO A 44 -4.65 -11.41 0.20
C PRO A 44 -4.75 -10.92 -1.24
N ALA A 45 -5.31 -11.75 -2.11
CA ALA A 45 -5.51 -11.38 -3.51
C ALA A 45 -6.55 -10.26 -3.59
N LEU A 46 -6.09 -9.05 -3.83
CA LEU A 46 -6.94 -7.88 -3.99
C LEU A 46 -7.06 -7.54 -5.48
N GLN A 47 -8.02 -6.69 -5.81
CA GLN A 47 -8.24 -6.30 -7.19
C GLN A 47 -8.27 -4.79 -7.35
N PRO A 48 -7.84 -4.27 -8.52
CA PRO A 48 -7.98 -2.85 -8.80
C PRO A 48 -9.44 -2.40 -8.67
N GLY A 49 -9.61 -1.20 -8.13
CA GLY A 49 -10.93 -0.64 -7.88
C GLY A 49 -11.45 -0.84 -6.47
N GLU A 50 -10.87 -1.77 -5.72
CA GLU A 50 -11.26 -1.95 -4.32
C GLU A 50 -10.76 -0.80 -3.47
N THR A 51 -11.57 -0.39 -2.49
CA THR A 51 -11.18 0.62 -1.50
C THR A 51 -10.72 -0.07 -0.25
N ILE A 52 -9.51 0.25 0.19
CA ILE A 52 -8.93 -0.34 1.39
C ILE A 52 -8.35 0.74 2.30
N ALA A 53 -8.19 0.40 3.57
CA ALA A 53 -7.46 1.22 4.53
C ALA A 53 -6.27 0.39 5.03
N VAL A 54 -5.10 0.98 5.01
CA VAL A 54 -3.86 0.31 5.42
C VAL A 54 -3.20 1.09 6.53
N GLU A 55 -2.60 0.37 7.46
CA GLU A 55 -1.84 0.95 8.56
C GLU A 55 -0.37 0.56 8.41
N GLY A 56 0.51 1.50 8.68
CA GLY A 56 1.93 1.23 8.60
C GLY A 56 2.77 2.48 8.73
N ASP A 57 3.94 2.44 8.11
CA ASP A 57 4.92 3.53 8.16
C ASP A 57 5.38 3.91 6.76
N TRP A 58 5.78 5.16 6.63
CA TRP A 58 6.47 5.61 5.43
C TRP A 58 7.91 5.11 5.44
N GLY A 59 8.36 4.64 4.29
CA GLY A 59 9.74 4.26 4.09
C GLY A 59 10.24 4.78 2.78
N SER A 60 11.50 4.49 2.46
CA SER A 60 12.07 4.85 1.18
C SER A 60 12.79 3.64 0.59
N HIS A 61 12.75 3.53 -0.72
CA HIS A 61 13.45 2.51 -1.46
C HIS A 61 14.47 3.18 -2.38
N PRO A 62 15.72 2.71 -2.44
CA PRO A 62 16.73 3.37 -3.25
C PRO A 62 16.35 3.50 -4.72
N LYS A 63 15.59 2.56 -5.24
CA LYS A 63 15.20 2.51 -6.64
C LYS A 63 13.85 3.20 -6.89
N TYR A 64 12.89 3.02 -5.99
CA TYR A 64 11.50 3.47 -6.23
C TYR A 64 11.11 4.71 -5.44
N GLY A 65 11.95 5.17 -4.53
CA GLY A 65 11.67 6.35 -3.73
C GLY A 65 10.74 6.06 -2.56
N LYS A 66 9.86 7.01 -2.26
CA LYS A 66 8.99 6.93 -1.10
C LYS A 66 7.92 5.87 -1.26
N GLN A 67 7.78 5.00 -0.26
CA GLN A 67 6.79 3.94 -0.23
C GLN A 67 6.09 3.91 1.11
N PHE A 68 4.84 3.47 1.12
CA PHE A 68 4.12 3.17 2.36
C PHE A 68 4.22 1.69 2.64
N GLN A 69 4.84 1.35 3.76
CA GLN A 69 5.02 -0.04 4.18
C GLN A 69 3.87 -0.43 5.09
N ALA A 70 2.89 -1.13 4.54
CA ALA A 70 1.71 -1.53 5.29
C ALA A 70 2.02 -2.70 6.22
N LYS A 71 1.59 -2.57 7.47
CA LYS A 71 1.74 -3.62 8.49
C LYS A 71 0.44 -4.36 8.73
N SER A 72 -0.69 -3.68 8.47
CA SER A 72 -2.02 -4.28 8.58
C SER A 72 -3.00 -3.52 7.71
N PHE A 73 -4.17 -4.12 7.51
CA PHE A 73 -5.21 -3.49 6.73
C PHE A 73 -6.60 -3.98 7.19
#